data_2825066d7e397077674f1eebd7a11597
#
_entry.id   2825066d7e397077674f1eebd7a11597
#
_cell.length_a   1.000
_cell.length_b   1.000
_cell.length_c   1.000
_cell.angle_alpha   90.00
_cell.angle_beta   90.00
_cell.angle_gamma   90.00
#
_symmetry.space_group_name_H-M   'P 1'
#
loop_
_entity.id
_entity.type
_entity.pdbx_description
1 polymer ?
#
loop_
_entity_poly.entity_id
_entity_poly.type
_entity_poly.pdbx_seq_one_letter_code
_entity_poly.pdbx_strand_id
1 'polypeptide(L)'
;MAKARVRGVIESGLVSVGDPAPDFELPALIGGVRKSFRLTEHRGKTVMLAFYPFNWQEANVRQMAAYQAQRARVLASNAETVAINVESLMNTTAWERAHGPFDFPLCSDFWPHGAVSKRYGVLRESGSGAGASESAIYIVNPDGQVVFGKACEPDGAPSLDELFSLLHKV
;
A
#
# COMPACT_ATOMS: atom_id res chain seq x y z
N MET A 1 22.07 -8.50 -23.25
CA MET A 1 22.09 -7.13 -22.70
C MET A 1 21.63 -7.20 -21.24
N ALA A 2 22.52 -6.85 -20.34
CA ALA A 2 22.19 -6.83 -18.90
C ALA A 2 21.22 -5.70 -18.63
N LYS A 3 20.02 -6.01 -18.16
CA LYS A 3 19.08 -5.01 -17.61
C LYS A 3 19.74 -4.38 -16.38
N ALA A 4 19.98 -3.09 -16.43
CA ALA A 4 20.51 -2.35 -15.30
C ALA A 4 19.55 -2.52 -14.12
N ARG A 5 20.02 -3.14 -13.03
CA ARG A 5 19.29 -3.22 -11.75
C ARG A 5 19.14 -1.81 -11.19
N VAL A 6 17.96 -1.23 -11.30
CA VAL A 6 17.60 -0.06 -10.51
C VAL A 6 17.42 -0.57 -9.07
N ARG A 7 18.34 -0.24 -8.19
CA ARG A 7 18.23 -0.55 -6.75
C ARG A 7 16.91 0.03 -6.23
N GLY A 8 16.02 -0.81 -5.74
CA GLY A 8 14.75 -0.43 -5.12
C GLY A 8 13.49 -0.86 -5.86
N VAL A 9 13.58 -1.49 -7.02
CA VAL A 9 12.42 -2.15 -7.65
C VAL A 9 12.27 -3.53 -7.02
N ILE A 10 11.06 -3.86 -6.56
CA ILE A 10 10.76 -5.21 -6.10
C ILE A 10 10.76 -6.10 -7.34
N GLU A 11 11.84 -6.84 -7.57
CA GLU A 11 11.80 -8.03 -8.40
C GLU A 11 11.13 -9.15 -7.58
N SER A 12 9.82 -9.02 -7.33
CA SER A 12 9.05 -10.18 -6.95
C SER A 12 8.77 -10.95 -8.23
N GLY A 13 9.03 -12.23 -8.25
CA GLY A 13 8.64 -13.07 -9.37
C GLY A 13 7.12 -13.20 -9.57
N LEU A 14 6.34 -12.34 -8.92
CA LEU A 14 4.88 -12.42 -8.88
C LEU A 14 4.19 -11.19 -9.51
N VAL A 15 4.72 -9.98 -9.33
CA VAL A 15 4.13 -8.75 -9.89
C VAL A 15 5.22 -7.83 -10.41
N SER A 16 5.11 -7.44 -11.67
CA SER A 16 6.04 -6.54 -12.35
C SER A 16 5.30 -5.35 -12.95
N VAL A 17 6.02 -4.27 -13.20
CA VAL A 17 5.49 -3.14 -13.96
C VAL A 17 5.02 -3.62 -15.34
N GLY A 18 3.79 -3.29 -15.70
CA GLY A 18 3.10 -3.72 -16.91
C GLY A 18 2.14 -4.90 -16.70
N ASP A 19 2.28 -5.63 -15.59
CA ASP A 19 1.36 -6.72 -15.28
C ASP A 19 0.00 -6.20 -14.80
N PRO A 20 -1.09 -6.96 -14.99
CA PRO A 20 -2.32 -6.71 -14.28
C PRO A 20 -2.09 -6.79 -12.77
N ALA A 21 -2.55 -5.79 -12.02
CA ALA A 21 -2.48 -5.83 -10.57
C ALA A 21 -3.35 -6.98 -10.04
N PRO A 22 -2.82 -7.89 -9.20
CA PRO A 22 -3.63 -8.93 -8.60
C PRO A 22 -4.82 -8.35 -7.84
N ASP A 23 -6.04 -8.78 -8.20
CA ASP A 23 -7.24 -8.35 -7.48
C ASP A 23 -7.25 -8.92 -6.06
N PHE A 24 -7.83 -8.16 -5.15
CA PHE A 24 -8.06 -8.62 -3.78
C PHE A 24 -9.29 -7.94 -3.19
N GLU A 25 -9.84 -8.62 -2.20
CA GLU A 25 -10.87 -8.08 -1.32
C GLU A 25 -10.42 -8.30 0.13
N LEU A 26 -10.36 -7.24 0.90
CA LEU A 26 -9.91 -7.27 2.30
C LEU A 26 -10.87 -6.51 3.22
N PRO A 27 -11.03 -6.97 4.47
CA PRO A 27 -11.63 -6.14 5.50
C PRO A 27 -10.83 -4.85 5.67
N ALA A 28 -11.52 -3.74 5.82
CA ALA A 28 -10.90 -2.41 5.92
C ALA A 28 -11.62 -1.51 6.91
N LEU A 29 -10.89 -0.53 7.45
CA LEU A 29 -11.47 0.67 8.03
C LEU A 29 -11.46 1.76 6.95
N ILE A 30 -12.62 2.36 6.72
CA ILE A 30 -12.77 3.47 5.78
C ILE A 30 -13.53 4.57 6.52
N GLY A 31 -12.85 5.68 6.81
CA GLY A 31 -13.40 6.74 7.65
C GLY A 31 -13.82 6.26 9.05
N GLY A 32 -13.05 5.35 9.66
CA GLY A 32 -13.33 4.76 10.98
C GLY A 32 -14.46 3.71 10.99
N VAL A 33 -15.03 3.38 9.84
CA VAL A 33 -16.11 2.37 9.71
C VAL A 33 -15.56 1.10 9.08
N ARG A 34 -15.94 -0.05 9.66
CA ARG A 34 -15.57 -1.37 9.09
C ARG A 34 -16.35 -1.62 7.82
N LYS A 35 -15.61 -1.86 6.74
CA LYS A 35 -16.13 -2.15 5.40
C LYS A 35 -15.27 -3.20 4.73
N SER A 36 -15.60 -3.57 3.50
CA SER A 36 -14.72 -4.31 2.59
C SER A 36 -14.14 -3.36 1.55
N PHE A 37 -12.89 -3.60 1.17
CA PHE A 37 -12.23 -2.92 0.06
C PHE A 37 -11.88 -3.94 -1.01
N ARG A 38 -12.29 -3.69 -2.25
CA ARG A 38 -11.93 -4.52 -3.41
C ARG A 38 -11.26 -3.67 -4.49
N LEU A 39 -10.06 -4.08 -4.91
CA LEU A 39 -9.26 -3.29 -5.85
C LEU A 39 -9.96 -3.06 -7.20
N THR A 40 -10.62 -4.07 -7.75
CA THR A 40 -11.30 -3.96 -9.05
C THR A 40 -12.49 -2.99 -9.07
N GLU A 41 -13.06 -2.68 -7.91
CA GLU A 41 -14.14 -1.68 -7.81
C GLU A 41 -13.64 -0.24 -7.98
N HIS A 42 -12.32 -0.04 -7.97
CA HIS A 42 -11.66 1.26 -8.13
C HIS A 42 -11.09 1.49 -9.54
N ARG A 43 -11.52 0.72 -10.52
CA ARG A 43 -11.19 0.98 -11.93
C ARG A 43 -11.65 2.39 -12.33
N GLY A 44 -10.89 3.03 -13.22
CA GLY A 44 -11.11 4.43 -13.58
C GLY A 44 -10.38 5.43 -12.70
N LYS A 45 -9.75 4.98 -11.61
CA LYS A 45 -8.88 5.78 -10.73
C LYS A 45 -7.49 5.16 -10.66
N THR A 46 -6.50 6.00 -10.40
CA THR A 46 -5.17 5.52 -10.01
C THR A 46 -5.21 5.15 -8.53
N VAL A 47 -4.73 3.96 -8.17
CA VAL A 47 -4.68 3.48 -6.79
C VAL A 47 -3.24 3.33 -6.35
N MET A 48 -2.86 4.03 -5.29
CA MET A 48 -1.57 3.87 -4.62
C MET A 48 -1.75 2.88 -3.46
N LEU A 49 -1.17 1.69 -3.61
CA LEU A 49 -1.14 0.67 -2.57
C LEU A 49 0.12 0.87 -1.71
N ALA A 50 -0.07 1.20 -0.45
CA ALA A 50 1.00 1.37 0.53
C ALA A 50 1.00 0.18 1.50
N PHE A 51 1.90 -0.78 1.25
CA PHE A 51 2.18 -1.86 2.19
C PHE A 51 3.10 -1.35 3.29
N TYR A 52 2.82 -1.73 4.55
CA TYR A 52 3.63 -1.36 5.70
C TYR A 52 3.59 -2.46 6.76
N PRO A 53 4.68 -2.63 7.57
CA PRO A 53 4.78 -3.80 8.42
C PRO A 53 3.91 -3.76 9.68
N PHE A 54 3.91 -2.66 10.43
CA PHE A 54 3.27 -2.59 11.74
C PHE A 54 2.62 -1.23 12.00
N ASN A 55 1.42 -1.24 12.57
CA ASN A 55 0.68 -0.03 12.91
C ASN A 55 1.42 0.87 13.92
N TRP A 56 1.96 0.27 14.99
CA TRP A 56 2.49 0.99 16.14
C TRP A 56 3.94 1.46 16.01
N GLN A 57 4.59 1.20 14.87
CA GLN A 57 5.91 1.76 14.60
C GLN A 57 5.80 3.25 14.25
N GLU A 58 6.59 4.08 14.92
CA GLU A 58 6.54 5.54 14.78
C GLU A 58 6.74 6.01 13.33
N ALA A 59 7.65 5.39 12.59
CA ALA A 59 7.88 5.71 11.18
C ALA A 59 6.63 5.50 10.32
N ASN A 60 5.86 4.43 10.59
CA ASN A 60 4.62 4.15 9.88
C ASN A 60 3.50 5.11 10.28
N VAL A 61 3.42 5.49 11.55
CA VAL A 61 2.50 6.54 12.02
C VAL A 61 2.74 7.85 11.28
N ARG A 62 4.01 8.28 11.19
CA ARG A 62 4.38 9.50 10.45
C ARG A 62 4.03 9.41 8.96
N GLN A 63 4.27 8.26 8.34
CA GLN A 63 3.95 8.05 6.92
C GLN A 63 2.44 8.13 6.67
N MET A 64 1.62 7.49 7.49
CA MET A 64 0.17 7.54 7.35
C MET A 64 -0.39 8.94 7.63
N ALA A 65 0.16 9.66 8.59
CA ALA A 65 -0.19 11.05 8.85
C ALA A 65 0.14 11.96 7.65
N ALA A 66 1.28 11.72 6.99
CA ALA A 66 1.65 12.44 5.77
C ALA A 66 0.69 12.16 4.61
N TYR A 67 0.25 10.91 4.43
CA TYR A 67 -0.77 10.55 3.44
C TYR A 67 -2.11 11.23 3.74
N GLN A 68 -2.51 11.26 5.00
CA GLN A 68 -3.74 11.97 5.41
C GLN A 68 -3.66 13.46 5.11
N ALA A 69 -2.54 14.10 5.41
CA ALA A 69 -2.34 15.53 5.14
C ALA A 69 -2.41 15.87 3.64
N GLN A 70 -2.03 14.94 2.77
CA GLN A 70 -2.03 15.14 1.32
C GLN A 70 -3.25 14.51 0.62
N ARG A 71 -4.21 13.98 1.37
CA ARG A 71 -5.35 13.26 0.80
C ARG A 71 -6.14 14.09 -0.24
N ALA A 72 -6.41 15.35 0.05
CA ALA A 72 -7.12 16.22 -0.89
C ALA A 72 -6.38 16.36 -2.24
N ARG A 73 -5.04 16.47 -2.21
CA ARG A 73 -4.21 16.53 -3.40
C ARG A 73 -4.22 15.22 -4.20
N VAL A 74 -4.19 14.08 -3.49
CA VAL A 74 -4.32 12.75 -4.12
C VAL A 74 -5.67 12.62 -4.83
N LEU A 75 -6.76 12.96 -4.17
CA LEU A 75 -8.10 12.90 -4.75
C LEU A 75 -8.25 13.85 -5.95
N ALA A 76 -7.67 15.04 -5.90
CA ALA A 76 -7.67 15.99 -7.01
C ALA A 76 -6.93 15.45 -8.25
N SER A 77 -6.03 14.49 -8.07
CA SER A 77 -5.30 13.78 -9.15
C SER A 77 -6.05 12.56 -9.67
N ASN A 78 -7.33 12.39 -9.35
CA ASN A 78 -8.12 11.18 -9.63
C ASN A 78 -7.43 9.89 -9.13
N ALA A 79 -6.87 9.98 -7.95
CA ALA A 79 -6.14 8.89 -7.31
C ALA A 79 -6.67 8.62 -5.90
N GLU A 80 -6.35 7.46 -5.37
CA GLU A 80 -6.70 7.04 -4.02
C GLU A 80 -5.50 6.35 -3.36
N THR A 81 -5.28 6.64 -2.08
CA THR A 81 -4.32 5.93 -1.23
C THR A 81 -5.02 4.79 -0.52
N VAL A 82 -4.42 3.62 -0.51
CA VAL A 82 -4.88 2.44 0.22
C VAL A 82 -3.73 1.86 1.00
N ALA A 83 -3.84 1.79 2.32
CA ALA A 83 -2.82 1.21 3.18
C ALA A 83 -3.15 -0.25 3.50
N ILE A 84 -2.15 -1.13 3.47
CA ILE A 84 -2.31 -2.57 3.67
C ILE A 84 -1.23 -3.08 4.62
N ASN A 85 -1.63 -3.80 5.65
CA ASN A 85 -0.72 -4.59 6.48
C ASN A 85 -1.34 -5.93 6.88
N VAL A 86 -0.56 -6.79 7.53
CA VAL A 86 -0.99 -8.15 7.93
C VAL A 86 -1.59 -8.19 9.34
N GLU A 87 -1.65 -7.06 10.03
CA GLU A 87 -2.25 -7.00 11.36
C GLU A 87 -3.79 -7.11 11.33
N SER A 88 -4.36 -7.54 12.44
CA SER A 88 -5.82 -7.68 12.55
C SER A 88 -6.53 -6.33 12.45
N LEU A 89 -7.77 -6.35 11.96
CA LEU A 89 -8.59 -5.13 11.90
C LEU A 89 -8.87 -4.55 13.29
N MET A 90 -8.86 -5.38 14.35
CA MET A 90 -8.96 -4.91 15.74
C MET A 90 -7.75 -4.05 16.14
N ASN A 91 -6.54 -4.52 15.81
CA ASN A 91 -5.32 -3.77 16.06
C ASN A 91 -5.35 -2.43 15.29
N THR A 92 -5.69 -2.47 14.01
CA THR A 92 -5.83 -1.28 13.16
C THR A 92 -6.87 -0.31 13.68
N THR A 93 -8.00 -0.80 14.21
CA THR A 93 -9.04 0.04 14.83
C THR A 93 -8.52 0.78 16.07
N ALA A 94 -7.80 0.07 16.94
CA ALA A 94 -7.23 0.68 18.14
C ALA A 94 -6.17 1.74 17.79
N TRP A 95 -5.32 1.41 16.84
CA TRP A 95 -4.27 2.31 16.34
C TRP A 95 -4.87 3.56 15.67
N GLU A 96 -5.88 3.41 14.84
CA GLU A 96 -6.55 4.53 14.16
C GLU A 96 -7.22 5.48 15.16
N ARG A 97 -7.83 4.95 16.22
CA ARG A 97 -8.38 5.77 17.32
C ARG A 97 -7.33 6.58 18.05
N ALA A 98 -6.09 6.07 18.15
CA ALA A 98 -5.00 6.74 18.84
C ALA A 98 -4.28 7.78 17.96
N HIS A 99 -4.17 7.55 16.67
CA HIS A 99 -3.33 8.33 15.75
C HIS A 99 -4.07 8.97 14.58
N GLY A 100 -5.28 8.54 14.31
CA GLY A 100 -6.11 9.08 13.22
C GLY A 100 -6.85 10.38 13.59
N PRO A 101 -7.87 10.78 12.83
CA PRO A 101 -8.52 9.94 11.80
C PRO A 101 -7.71 9.79 10.50
N PHE A 102 -7.89 8.64 9.84
CA PHE A 102 -7.40 8.41 8.50
C PHE A 102 -8.59 8.13 7.57
N ASP A 103 -8.79 9.01 6.58
CA ASP A 103 -9.96 8.95 5.70
C ASP A 103 -9.75 8.08 4.45
N PHE A 104 -8.58 7.47 4.30
CA PHE A 104 -8.30 6.49 3.26
C PHE A 104 -8.42 5.07 3.80
N PRO A 105 -8.68 4.05 2.94
CA PRO A 105 -8.84 2.68 3.38
C PRO A 105 -7.58 2.14 4.09
N LEU A 106 -7.80 1.55 5.26
CA LEU A 106 -6.81 0.79 6.04
C LEU A 106 -7.18 -0.68 5.97
N CYS A 107 -6.58 -1.43 5.08
CA CYS A 107 -6.89 -2.83 4.80
C CYS A 107 -6.10 -3.78 5.69
N SER A 108 -6.77 -4.83 6.16
CA SER A 108 -6.19 -5.90 6.97
C SER A 108 -6.03 -7.17 6.14
N ASP A 109 -4.79 -7.56 5.87
CA ASP A 109 -4.41 -8.82 5.22
C ASP A 109 -4.08 -9.91 6.25
N PHE A 110 -4.73 -9.84 7.42
CA PHE A 110 -4.53 -10.79 8.51
C PHE A 110 -4.94 -12.22 8.12
N TRP A 111 -6.02 -12.37 7.39
CA TRP A 111 -6.52 -13.65 6.93
C TRP A 111 -6.77 -13.63 5.41
N PRO A 112 -6.35 -14.68 4.68
CA PRO A 112 -5.55 -15.84 5.13
C PRO A 112 -4.05 -15.56 5.16
N HIS A 113 -3.55 -15.16 6.31
CA HIS A 113 -2.12 -15.07 6.67
C HIS A 113 -1.24 -14.29 5.67
N GLY A 114 -1.62 -13.08 5.30
CA GLY A 114 -0.82 -12.26 4.41
C GLY A 114 -0.88 -12.69 2.93
N ALA A 115 -1.96 -13.32 2.50
CA ALA A 115 -2.08 -13.83 1.15
C ALA A 115 -1.97 -12.75 0.06
N VAL A 116 -2.48 -11.55 0.31
CA VAL A 116 -2.35 -10.41 -0.61
C VAL A 116 -0.91 -9.92 -0.64
N SER A 117 -0.30 -9.70 0.53
CA SER A 117 1.11 -9.31 0.65
C SER A 117 2.03 -10.32 -0.05
N LYS A 118 1.73 -11.62 0.05
CA LYS A 118 2.47 -12.67 -0.65
C LYS A 118 2.32 -12.56 -2.16
N ARG A 119 1.12 -12.34 -2.67
CA ARG A 119 0.89 -12.18 -4.13
C ARG A 119 1.61 -10.97 -4.71
N TYR A 120 1.74 -9.89 -3.93
CA TYR A 120 2.50 -8.71 -4.31
C TYR A 120 4.01 -8.85 -4.05
N GLY A 121 4.45 -9.98 -3.48
CA GLY A 121 5.86 -10.27 -3.23
C GLY A 121 6.46 -9.48 -2.07
N VAL A 122 5.65 -9.02 -1.14
CA VAL A 122 6.06 -8.17 -0.01
C VAL A 122 5.86 -8.83 1.36
N LEU A 123 5.47 -10.09 1.42
CA LEU A 123 5.38 -10.84 2.67
C LEU A 123 6.76 -11.28 3.14
N ARG A 124 7.11 -11.00 4.40
CA ARG A 124 8.30 -11.57 5.06
C ARG A 124 8.03 -13.01 5.43
N GLU A 125 8.70 -13.94 4.77
CA GLU A 125 8.49 -15.37 5.01
C GLU A 125 9.44 -15.94 6.09
N SER A 126 10.52 -15.22 6.45
CA SER A 126 11.50 -15.66 7.43
C SER A 126 12.16 -14.50 8.17
N GLY A 127 12.90 -14.84 9.24
CA GLY A 127 13.66 -13.88 10.03
C GLY A 127 12.80 -13.03 10.98
N SER A 128 13.36 -11.93 11.44
CA SER A 128 12.66 -10.98 12.31
C SER A 128 11.50 -10.33 11.57
N GLY A 129 10.31 -10.38 12.15
CA GLY A 129 9.08 -9.86 11.54
C GLY A 129 8.47 -10.79 10.49
N ALA A 130 8.83 -12.08 10.48
CA ALA A 130 8.16 -13.07 9.64
C ALA A 130 6.65 -13.04 9.84
N GLY A 131 5.89 -13.09 8.74
CA GLY A 131 4.44 -12.92 8.72
C GLY A 131 3.96 -11.49 8.59
N ALA A 132 4.84 -10.48 8.72
CA ALA A 132 4.54 -9.10 8.40
C ALA A 132 4.80 -8.77 6.93
N SER A 133 4.23 -7.67 6.46
CA SER A 133 4.55 -7.12 5.15
C SER A 133 5.84 -6.30 5.19
N GLU A 134 6.56 -6.24 4.09
CA GLU A 134 7.58 -5.22 3.85
C GLU A 134 6.94 -3.85 3.65
N SER A 135 7.72 -2.79 3.80
CA SER A 135 7.31 -1.47 3.33
C SER A 135 7.48 -1.40 1.81
N ALA A 136 6.40 -1.12 1.10
CA ALA A 136 6.41 -1.07 -0.35
C ALA A 136 5.28 -0.18 -0.88
N ILE A 137 5.53 0.46 -2.01
CA ILE A 137 4.53 1.23 -2.75
C ILE A 137 4.33 0.60 -4.12
N TYR A 138 3.07 0.35 -4.47
CA TYR A 138 2.65 0.03 -5.83
C TYR A 138 1.68 1.10 -6.33
N ILE A 139 1.79 1.47 -7.59
CA ILE A 139 0.82 2.34 -8.26
C ILE A 139 0.13 1.52 -9.34
N VAL A 140 -1.18 1.47 -9.27
CA VAL A 140 -2.07 0.80 -10.23
C VAL A 140 -2.82 1.87 -11.01
N ASN A 141 -2.71 1.83 -12.33
CA ASN A 141 -3.37 2.80 -13.20
C ASN A 141 -4.90 2.55 -13.30
N PRO A 142 -5.67 3.46 -13.92
CA PRO A 142 -7.11 3.30 -14.06
C PRO A 142 -7.56 2.01 -14.76
N ASP A 143 -6.73 1.45 -15.63
CA ASP A 143 -6.99 0.19 -16.33
C ASP A 143 -6.64 -1.05 -15.49
N GLY A 144 -6.02 -0.85 -14.33
CA GLY A 144 -5.66 -1.91 -13.40
C GLY A 144 -4.33 -2.57 -13.63
N GLN A 145 -3.42 -1.90 -14.32
CA GLN A 145 -2.06 -2.37 -14.53
C GLN A 145 -1.12 -1.73 -13.50
N VAL A 146 -0.12 -2.47 -13.04
CA VAL A 146 0.95 -1.94 -12.21
C VAL A 146 1.86 -1.08 -13.08
N VAL A 147 1.99 0.20 -12.72
CA VAL A 147 2.86 1.17 -13.43
C VAL A 147 4.08 1.56 -12.61
N PHE A 148 4.09 1.25 -11.33
CA PHE A 148 5.21 1.48 -10.41
C PHE A 148 5.15 0.46 -9.27
N GLY A 149 6.32 -0.02 -8.84
CA GLY A 149 6.47 -0.86 -7.66
C GLY A 149 7.86 -0.68 -7.05
N LYS A 150 7.92 -0.39 -5.76
CA LYS A 150 9.17 -0.21 -5.02
C LYS A 150 9.03 -0.68 -3.59
N ALA A 151 9.91 -1.60 -3.17
CA ALA A 151 10.18 -1.83 -1.76
C ALA A 151 11.04 -0.69 -1.23
N CYS A 152 10.78 -0.26 -0.02
CA CYS A 152 11.52 0.79 0.63
C CYS A 152 11.71 0.44 2.12
N GLU A 153 12.80 0.91 2.71
CA GLU A 153 12.89 0.96 4.16
C GLU A 153 11.85 1.97 4.69
N PRO A 154 11.40 1.85 5.94
CA PRO A 154 10.38 2.75 6.49
C PRO A 154 10.72 4.23 6.35
N ASP A 155 11.99 4.58 6.48
CA ASP A 155 12.50 5.95 6.32
C ASP A 155 12.95 6.27 4.88
N GLY A 156 12.90 5.30 3.97
CA GLY A 156 13.31 5.39 2.57
C GLY A 156 12.14 5.38 1.58
N ALA A 157 10.91 5.56 2.04
CA ALA A 157 9.75 5.70 1.16
C ALA A 157 9.96 6.87 0.18
N PRO A 158 9.50 6.73 -1.08
CA PRO A 158 9.49 7.85 -2.00
C PRO A 158 8.83 9.07 -1.37
N SER A 159 9.40 10.25 -1.60
CA SER A 159 8.75 11.47 -1.13
C SER A 159 7.36 11.61 -1.76
N LEU A 160 6.46 12.31 -1.08
CA LEU A 160 5.12 12.55 -1.63
C LEU A 160 5.19 13.28 -2.98
N ASP A 161 6.15 14.18 -3.18
CA ASP A 161 6.31 14.88 -4.47
C ASP A 161 6.78 13.93 -5.57
N GLU A 162 7.65 12.96 -5.28
CA GLU A 162 7.98 11.89 -6.23
C GLU A 162 6.76 11.04 -6.59
N LEU A 163 5.96 10.66 -5.60
CA LEU A 163 4.71 9.92 -5.80
C LEU A 163 3.71 10.73 -6.63
N PHE A 164 3.54 12.02 -6.36
CA PHE A 164 2.69 12.90 -7.16
C PHE A 164 3.17 13.04 -8.60
N SER A 165 4.48 13.12 -8.81
CA SER A 165 5.05 13.14 -10.17
C SER A 165 4.72 11.86 -10.95
N LEU A 166 4.64 10.72 -10.27
CA LEU A 166 4.22 9.45 -10.86
C LEU A 166 2.71 9.42 -11.13
N LEU A 167 1.88 9.93 -10.22
CA LEU A 167 0.43 10.00 -10.40
C LEU A 167 0.01 10.87 -11.59
N HIS A 168 0.77 11.91 -11.92
CA HIS A 168 0.47 12.80 -13.06
C HIS A 168 0.93 12.25 -14.42
N LYS A 169 1.74 11.17 -14.43
CA LYS A 169 2.23 10.53 -15.66
C LYS A 169 1.40 9.35 -16.13
N VAL A 170 0.35 9.00 -15.40
CA VAL A 170 -0.48 7.80 -15.61
C VAL A 170 -1.81 8.15 -16.25
#